data_ddec65be1763d02690cf19abaec0ed48
#
_entry.id   ddec65be1763d02690cf19abaec0ed48
#
_cell.length_a   1.000
_cell.length_b   1.000
_cell.length_c   1.000
_cell.angle_alpha   90.00
_cell.angle_beta   90.00
_cell.angle_gamma   90.00
#
_symmetry.space_group_name_H-M   'P 1'
#
loop_
_entity.id
_entity.type
_entity.pdbx_description
1 polymer ?
#
loop_
_entity_poly.entity_id
_entity_poly.type
_entity_poly.pdbx_seq_one_letter_code
_entity_poly.pdbx_strand_id
1 'polypeptide(L)'
;MRRVLFLLLCLTVLVLPVRGAEEKYVALTFDDGPSGRHTKLLLDGLLERDVKATFLLCGYRMKEFPNLTQRIFNDGHEIGFHGYSHDNMKDMSRRTIAAELFDCAQLLPEDCEPVFLRPPGGCCGDGVRQVAKARQLAILSWSVDPRDWATTDTIAIERTVMRSIRDGDIVLLHDMSASSVQAALDIIDSLRKEGFRFVTVSELAKIRGVKILPGETYKNFPPEDMK
;
A
#
# COMPACT_ATOMS: atom_id res chain seq x y z
N MET A 1 20.68 -76.54 19.56
CA MET A 1 19.87 -75.58 18.76
C MET A 1 19.96 -74.19 19.39
N ARG A 2 20.80 -73.28 18.85
CA ARG A 2 20.97 -71.93 19.31
C ARG A 2 19.94 -71.01 18.61
N ARG A 3 19.04 -70.43 19.36
CA ARG A 3 18.10 -69.39 18.85
C ARG A 3 18.81 -68.02 18.82
N VAL A 4 19.01 -67.49 17.61
CA VAL A 4 19.52 -66.11 17.40
C VAL A 4 18.32 -65.20 17.42
N LEU A 5 18.29 -64.30 18.43
CA LEU A 5 17.25 -63.29 18.56
C LEU A 5 17.70 -62.02 17.77
N PHE A 6 17.02 -61.73 16.63
CA PHE A 6 17.23 -60.51 15.89
C PHE A 6 16.47 -59.38 16.59
N LEU A 7 17.18 -58.44 17.20
CA LEU A 7 16.62 -57.19 17.70
C LEU A 7 16.47 -56.21 16.52
N LEU A 8 15.23 -55.98 16.09
CA LEU A 8 14.90 -54.92 15.12
C LEU A 8 14.95 -53.55 15.85
N LEU A 9 15.99 -52.80 15.59
CA LEU A 9 16.09 -51.41 16.08
C LEU A 9 15.24 -50.51 15.17
N CYS A 10 14.00 -50.18 15.57
CA CYS A 10 13.18 -49.18 14.90
C CYS A 10 13.75 -47.79 15.15
N LEU A 11 14.46 -47.22 14.17
CA LEU A 11 14.91 -45.82 14.17
C LEU A 11 13.72 -44.93 13.87
N THR A 12 13.08 -44.37 14.88
CA THR A 12 12.06 -43.31 14.72
C THR A 12 12.74 -42.01 14.33
N VAL A 13 12.68 -41.67 13.05
CA VAL A 13 13.10 -40.32 12.57
C VAL A 13 12.08 -39.34 13.05
N LEU A 14 12.45 -38.53 14.03
CA LEU A 14 11.67 -37.37 14.49
C LEU A 14 11.73 -36.27 13.41
N VAL A 15 10.73 -36.23 12.53
CA VAL A 15 10.59 -35.12 11.57
C VAL A 15 10.07 -33.91 12.37
N LEU A 16 11.00 -33.05 12.80
CA LEU A 16 10.62 -31.75 13.33
C LEU A 16 9.96 -30.95 12.20
N PRO A 17 8.80 -30.31 12.44
CA PRO A 17 8.22 -29.43 11.46
C PRO A 17 9.21 -28.29 11.20
N VAL A 18 9.70 -28.17 9.97
CA VAL A 18 10.41 -26.98 9.51
C VAL A 18 9.40 -25.84 9.59
N ARG A 19 9.53 -24.98 10.60
CA ARG A 19 8.77 -23.76 10.69
C ARG A 19 9.15 -22.94 9.45
N GLY A 20 8.30 -22.94 8.44
CA GLY A 20 8.50 -22.14 7.24
C GLY A 20 8.77 -20.69 7.67
N ALA A 21 9.72 -20.02 7.03
CA ALA A 21 9.97 -18.62 7.29
C ALA A 21 8.62 -17.87 7.20
N GLU A 22 8.28 -17.12 8.25
CA GLU A 22 7.03 -16.38 8.31
C GLU A 22 6.99 -15.39 7.16
N GLU A 23 5.92 -15.42 6.35
CA GLU A 23 5.82 -14.56 5.17
C GLU A 23 5.74 -13.09 5.58
N LYS A 24 6.62 -12.27 5.03
CA LYS A 24 6.63 -10.83 5.25
C LYS A 24 5.78 -10.13 4.19
N TYR A 25 4.97 -9.18 4.61
CA TYR A 25 4.08 -8.42 3.73
C TYR A 25 4.36 -6.92 3.81
N VAL A 26 4.19 -6.24 2.69
CA VAL A 26 4.34 -4.78 2.59
C VAL A 26 3.28 -4.23 1.63
N ALA A 27 2.76 -3.04 1.93
CA ALA A 27 1.91 -2.30 1.03
C ALA A 27 2.66 -1.09 0.46
N LEU A 28 2.80 -1.04 -0.88
CA LEU A 28 3.27 0.15 -1.57
C LEU A 28 2.07 1.05 -1.86
N THR A 29 2.20 2.34 -1.58
CA THR A 29 1.15 3.32 -1.85
C THR A 29 1.69 4.46 -2.69
N PHE A 30 0.91 4.92 -3.66
CA PHE A 30 1.28 5.97 -4.60
C PHE A 30 0.30 7.12 -4.52
N ASP A 31 0.79 8.31 -4.17
CA ASP A 31 0.00 9.53 -4.01
C ASP A 31 0.07 10.42 -5.27
N ASP A 32 -0.84 11.38 -5.37
CA ASP A 32 -0.92 12.48 -6.34
C ASP A 32 -1.37 12.09 -7.76
N GLY A 33 -1.35 10.82 -8.11
CA GLY A 33 -1.70 10.34 -9.45
C GLY A 33 -3.19 10.46 -9.84
N PRO A 34 -3.50 10.02 -11.07
CA PRO A 34 -2.58 9.52 -12.09
C PRO A 34 -1.82 10.65 -12.84
N SER A 35 -0.59 10.38 -13.30
CA SER A 35 0.29 11.37 -13.94
C SER A 35 0.64 11.02 -15.40
N GLY A 36 -0.32 10.61 -16.17
CA GLY A 36 -0.14 10.35 -17.59
C GLY A 36 0.95 9.30 -17.85
N ARG A 37 2.11 9.73 -18.39
CA ARG A 37 3.19 8.82 -18.79
C ARG A 37 3.78 8.01 -17.62
N HIS A 38 3.99 8.62 -16.47
CA HIS A 38 4.68 7.96 -15.36
C HIS A 38 3.79 6.90 -14.70
N THR A 39 2.51 7.19 -14.46
CA THR A 39 1.57 6.18 -13.98
C THR A 39 1.47 5.00 -14.95
N LYS A 40 1.47 5.27 -16.28
CA LYS A 40 1.46 4.18 -17.27
C LYS A 40 2.69 3.29 -17.13
N LEU A 41 3.89 3.86 -17.03
CA LEU A 41 5.13 3.10 -16.86
C LEU A 41 5.14 2.31 -15.56
N LEU A 42 4.63 2.90 -14.47
CA LEU A 42 4.50 2.21 -13.18
C LEU A 42 3.57 1.01 -13.30
N LEU A 43 2.38 1.17 -13.89
CA LEU A 43 1.42 0.07 -14.07
C LEU A 43 1.98 -1.05 -14.94
N ASP A 44 2.69 -0.72 -16.02
CA ASP A 44 3.37 -1.72 -16.85
C ASP A 44 4.40 -2.51 -16.01
N GLY A 45 5.21 -1.83 -15.20
CA GLY A 45 6.23 -2.46 -14.34
C GLY A 45 5.65 -3.27 -13.17
N LEU A 46 4.51 -2.84 -12.59
CA LEU A 46 3.79 -3.59 -11.56
C LEU A 46 3.17 -4.86 -12.15
N LEU A 47 2.58 -4.77 -13.35
CA LEU A 47 2.01 -5.92 -14.05
C LEU A 47 3.06 -6.97 -14.38
N GLU A 48 4.22 -6.56 -14.92
CA GLU A 48 5.36 -7.46 -15.22
C GLU A 48 5.85 -8.20 -13.98
N ARG A 49 5.70 -7.60 -12.80
CA ARG A 49 6.12 -8.16 -11.50
C ARG A 49 5.00 -8.86 -10.75
N ASP A 50 3.79 -8.90 -11.29
CA ASP A 50 2.59 -9.41 -10.57
C ASP A 50 2.48 -8.81 -9.16
N VAL A 51 2.49 -7.47 -9.09
CA VAL A 51 2.39 -6.70 -7.84
C VAL A 51 1.14 -5.86 -7.85
N LYS A 52 0.37 -5.91 -6.76
CA LYS A 52 -0.72 -4.99 -6.49
C LYS A 52 -0.28 -3.91 -5.50
N ALA A 53 -0.84 -2.73 -5.65
CA ALA A 53 -0.53 -1.55 -4.84
C ALA A 53 -1.81 -0.76 -4.54
N THR A 54 -1.70 0.25 -3.67
CA THR A 54 -2.79 1.17 -3.36
C THR A 54 -2.46 2.56 -3.89
N PHE A 55 -3.37 3.13 -4.68
CA PHE A 55 -3.21 4.45 -5.29
C PHE A 55 -4.14 5.45 -4.60
N LEU A 56 -3.59 6.52 -4.04
CA LEU A 56 -4.34 7.61 -3.43
C LEU A 56 -4.45 8.73 -4.47
N LEU A 57 -5.58 8.77 -5.18
CA LEU A 57 -5.73 9.58 -6.38
C LEU A 57 -6.31 10.98 -6.07
N CYS A 58 -5.79 11.99 -6.77
CA CYS A 58 -6.35 13.33 -6.79
C CYS A 58 -7.47 13.45 -7.82
N GLY A 59 -8.59 14.11 -7.44
CA GLY A 59 -9.75 14.23 -8.32
C GLY A 59 -9.44 14.94 -9.64
N TYR A 60 -8.70 16.05 -9.60
CA TYR A 60 -8.33 16.75 -10.84
C TYR A 60 -7.49 15.90 -11.79
N ARG A 61 -6.69 14.98 -11.26
CA ARG A 61 -5.92 14.02 -12.06
C ARG A 61 -6.78 12.90 -12.63
N MET A 62 -7.70 12.37 -11.84
CA MET A 62 -8.68 11.38 -12.33
C MET A 62 -9.50 11.95 -13.49
N LYS A 63 -9.87 13.23 -13.40
CA LYS A 63 -10.57 13.94 -14.48
C LYS A 63 -9.71 14.13 -15.73
N GLU A 64 -8.42 14.41 -15.56
CA GLU A 64 -7.46 14.58 -16.66
C GLU A 64 -7.13 13.25 -17.36
N PHE A 65 -7.01 12.16 -16.58
CA PHE A 65 -6.60 10.84 -17.06
C PHE A 65 -7.58 9.71 -16.70
N PRO A 66 -8.85 9.78 -17.15
CA PRO A 66 -9.88 8.81 -16.76
C PRO A 66 -9.55 7.38 -17.19
N ASN A 67 -8.89 7.21 -18.34
CA ASN A 67 -8.47 5.89 -18.82
C ASN A 67 -7.39 5.24 -17.93
N LEU A 68 -6.51 6.04 -17.31
CA LEU A 68 -5.53 5.52 -16.35
C LEU A 68 -6.19 5.18 -15.01
N THR A 69 -7.15 5.98 -14.55
CA THR A 69 -7.96 5.65 -13.37
C THR A 69 -8.68 4.32 -13.56
N GLN A 70 -9.30 4.13 -14.74
CA GLN A 70 -9.94 2.85 -15.07
C GLN A 70 -8.95 1.70 -15.14
N ARG A 71 -7.74 1.93 -15.69
CA ARG A 71 -6.70 0.92 -15.77
C ARG A 71 -6.20 0.51 -14.39
N ILE A 72 -5.94 1.46 -13.48
CA ILE A 72 -5.53 1.17 -12.09
C ILE A 72 -6.52 0.19 -11.46
N PHE A 73 -7.84 0.44 -11.61
CA PHE A 73 -8.89 -0.42 -11.08
C PHE A 73 -8.92 -1.80 -11.77
N ASN A 74 -8.88 -1.84 -13.10
CA ASN A 74 -8.95 -3.08 -13.88
C ASN A 74 -7.74 -3.98 -13.67
N ASP A 75 -6.56 -3.40 -13.44
CA ASP A 75 -5.34 -4.14 -13.12
C ASP A 75 -5.38 -4.70 -11.68
N GLY A 76 -6.45 -4.42 -10.91
CA GLY A 76 -6.71 -4.96 -9.56
C GLY A 76 -5.94 -4.23 -8.45
N HIS A 77 -5.53 -2.98 -8.68
CA HIS A 77 -4.99 -2.12 -7.64
C HIS A 77 -6.11 -1.52 -6.79
N GLU A 78 -5.81 -1.20 -5.55
CA GLU A 78 -6.73 -0.49 -4.66
C GLU A 78 -6.67 1.01 -4.95
N ILE A 79 -7.84 1.67 -4.99
CA ILE A 79 -7.95 3.12 -5.11
C ILE A 79 -8.44 3.70 -3.80
N GLY A 80 -7.79 4.77 -3.34
CA GLY A 80 -8.23 5.64 -2.26
C GLY A 80 -8.24 7.11 -2.71
N PHE A 81 -8.72 7.98 -1.85
CA PHE A 81 -8.81 9.43 -2.12
C PHE A 81 -7.58 10.19 -1.59
N HIS A 82 -7.12 11.17 -2.38
CA HIS A 82 -6.10 12.14 -1.97
C HIS A 82 -6.60 13.61 -2.07
N GLY A 83 -7.91 13.80 -1.98
CA GLY A 83 -8.58 15.08 -2.25
C GLY A 83 -8.81 15.32 -3.74
N TYR A 84 -9.57 16.37 -4.07
CA TYR A 84 -9.77 16.75 -5.45
C TYR A 84 -8.66 17.68 -5.95
N SER A 85 -8.38 18.75 -5.21
CA SER A 85 -7.44 19.82 -5.57
C SER A 85 -5.99 19.57 -5.15
N HIS A 86 -5.74 18.62 -4.25
CA HIS A 86 -4.49 18.44 -3.51
C HIS A 86 -4.18 19.58 -2.53
N ASP A 87 -5.16 20.38 -2.15
CA ASP A 87 -4.97 21.42 -1.14
C ASP A 87 -4.93 20.83 0.28
N ASN A 88 -4.23 21.53 1.19
CA ASN A 88 -4.14 21.10 2.59
C ASN A 88 -5.52 21.13 3.27
N MET A 89 -6.02 19.95 3.63
CA MET A 89 -7.35 19.80 4.21
C MET A 89 -7.44 20.19 5.68
N LYS A 90 -6.31 20.39 6.38
CA LYS A 90 -6.28 20.60 7.83
C LYS A 90 -7.15 21.78 8.28
N ASP A 91 -7.10 22.86 7.52
CA ASP A 91 -7.80 24.12 7.84
C ASP A 91 -9.06 24.35 7.00
N MET A 92 -9.45 23.36 6.18
CA MET A 92 -10.68 23.42 5.41
C MET A 92 -11.91 23.22 6.28
N SER A 93 -13.03 23.86 5.88
CA SER A 93 -14.32 23.56 6.48
C SER A 93 -14.74 22.11 6.17
N ARG A 94 -15.53 21.49 7.06
CA ARG A 94 -16.09 20.15 6.81
C ARG A 94 -16.89 20.10 5.51
N ARG A 95 -17.59 21.18 5.16
CA ARG A 95 -18.35 21.29 3.91
C ARG A 95 -17.42 21.24 2.69
N THR A 96 -16.29 21.93 2.74
CA THR A 96 -15.29 21.94 1.67
C THR A 96 -14.68 20.55 1.50
N ILE A 97 -14.25 19.91 2.61
CA ILE A 97 -13.69 18.55 2.58
C ILE A 97 -14.72 17.56 1.99
N ALA A 98 -15.98 17.66 2.41
CA ALA A 98 -17.04 16.79 1.90
C ALA A 98 -17.30 17.00 0.40
N ALA A 99 -17.17 18.23 -0.11
CA ALA A 99 -17.27 18.53 -1.54
C ALA A 99 -16.08 17.96 -2.32
N GLU A 100 -14.84 18.13 -1.85
CA GLU A 100 -13.62 17.53 -2.41
C GLU A 100 -13.80 16.00 -2.62
N LEU A 101 -14.27 15.30 -1.58
CA LEU A 101 -14.47 13.87 -1.65
C LEU A 101 -15.67 13.46 -2.52
N PHE A 102 -16.72 14.27 -2.55
CA PHE A 102 -17.87 14.04 -3.43
C PHE A 102 -17.46 14.14 -4.90
N ASP A 103 -16.72 15.18 -5.25
CA ASP A 103 -16.27 15.40 -6.63
C ASP A 103 -15.29 14.30 -7.08
N CYS A 104 -14.42 13.81 -6.19
CA CYS A 104 -13.59 12.63 -6.46
C CYS A 104 -14.43 11.38 -6.74
N ALA A 105 -15.47 11.15 -5.94
CA ALA A 105 -16.30 9.95 -6.07
C ALA A 105 -17.05 9.87 -7.42
N GLN A 106 -17.34 11.03 -8.04
CA GLN A 106 -17.98 11.08 -9.38
C GLN A 106 -17.05 10.64 -10.52
N LEU A 107 -15.75 10.48 -10.24
CA LEU A 107 -14.70 10.17 -11.22
C LEU A 107 -14.19 8.74 -11.11
N LEU A 108 -14.70 7.99 -10.15
CA LEU A 108 -14.30 6.61 -9.93
C LEU A 108 -14.87 5.68 -11.00
N PRO A 109 -14.16 4.58 -11.32
CA PRO A 109 -14.74 3.47 -12.05
C PRO A 109 -16.00 2.91 -11.38
N GLU A 110 -16.90 2.34 -12.19
CA GLU A 110 -18.07 1.60 -11.69
C GLU A 110 -17.60 0.47 -10.75
N ASP A 111 -18.32 0.24 -9.68
CA ASP A 111 -17.98 -0.73 -8.61
C ASP A 111 -16.68 -0.47 -7.83
N CYS A 112 -16.03 0.68 -8.01
CA CYS A 112 -14.91 1.07 -7.20
C CYS A 112 -15.37 1.71 -5.88
N GLU A 113 -15.08 1.05 -4.77
CA GLU A 113 -15.46 1.49 -3.42
C GLU A 113 -14.21 1.81 -2.58
N PRO A 114 -13.73 3.06 -2.55
CA PRO A 114 -12.59 3.45 -1.75
C PRO A 114 -12.83 3.26 -0.25
N VAL A 115 -11.84 2.69 0.42
CA VAL A 115 -11.83 2.50 1.89
C VAL A 115 -11.04 3.59 2.58
N PHE A 116 -10.09 4.23 1.88
CA PHE A 116 -9.13 5.14 2.47
C PHE A 116 -9.21 6.55 1.91
N LEU A 117 -8.99 7.51 2.82
CA LEU A 117 -8.59 8.87 2.53
C LEU A 117 -7.17 9.09 3.08
N ARG A 118 -6.25 9.52 2.26
CA ARG A 118 -4.99 10.13 2.70
C ARG A 118 -5.06 11.63 2.45
N PRO A 119 -5.14 12.47 3.49
CA PRO A 119 -5.13 13.92 3.29
C PRO A 119 -3.79 14.38 2.71
N PRO A 120 -3.75 15.36 1.77
CA PRO A 120 -2.52 15.92 1.25
C PRO A 120 -1.53 16.31 2.34
N GLY A 121 -0.26 15.92 2.16
CA GLY A 121 0.80 16.12 3.16
C GLY A 121 0.60 15.39 4.49
N GLY A 122 -0.33 14.44 4.59
CA GLY A 122 -0.65 13.71 5.83
C GLY A 122 -1.36 14.58 6.89
N CYS A 123 -1.77 15.79 6.55
CA CYS A 123 -2.33 16.77 7.49
C CYS A 123 -3.79 16.43 7.85
N CYS A 124 -3.99 15.75 8.99
CA CYS A 124 -5.30 15.31 9.45
C CYS A 124 -5.77 16.10 10.67
N GLY A 125 -6.71 17.04 10.47
CA GLY A 125 -7.44 17.73 11.53
C GLY A 125 -8.75 17.01 11.89
N ASP A 126 -9.44 17.50 12.96
CA ASP A 126 -10.72 16.92 13.41
C ASP A 126 -11.80 16.99 12.34
N GLY A 127 -11.83 18.04 11.53
CA GLY A 127 -12.75 18.17 10.39
C GLY A 127 -12.59 17.03 9.38
N VAL A 128 -11.34 16.67 9.05
CA VAL A 128 -11.02 15.57 8.15
C VAL A 128 -11.51 14.24 8.73
N ARG A 129 -11.22 13.96 10.00
CA ARG A 129 -11.66 12.70 10.67
C ARG A 129 -13.18 12.56 10.69
N GLN A 130 -13.90 13.66 11.01
CA GLN A 130 -15.36 13.64 11.06
C GLN A 130 -15.97 13.39 9.69
N VAL A 131 -15.44 14.02 8.62
CA VAL A 131 -15.93 13.84 7.26
C VAL A 131 -15.58 12.43 6.76
N ALA A 132 -14.35 11.95 7.00
CA ALA A 132 -13.94 10.60 6.64
C ALA A 132 -14.86 9.56 7.31
N LYS A 133 -15.12 9.69 8.62
CA LYS A 133 -16.04 8.82 9.36
C LYS A 133 -17.45 8.82 8.76
N ALA A 134 -17.99 10.00 8.45
CA ALA A 134 -19.32 10.14 7.85
C ALA A 134 -19.40 9.53 6.44
N ARG A 135 -18.28 9.49 5.71
CA ARG A 135 -18.14 8.90 4.38
C ARG A 135 -17.68 7.43 4.41
N GLN A 136 -17.62 6.81 5.58
CA GLN A 136 -17.17 5.43 5.78
C GLN A 136 -15.71 5.19 5.32
N LEU A 137 -14.87 6.23 5.36
CA LEU A 137 -13.45 6.18 5.01
C LEU A 137 -12.58 6.13 6.26
N ALA A 138 -11.53 5.32 6.24
CA ALA A 138 -10.43 5.38 7.18
C ALA A 138 -9.36 6.37 6.70
N ILE A 139 -8.57 6.91 7.63
CA ILE A 139 -7.44 7.78 7.31
C ILE A 139 -6.21 6.89 7.09
N LEU A 140 -5.57 7.02 5.94
CA LEU A 140 -4.33 6.31 5.65
C LEU A 140 -3.13 7.23 5.84
N SER A 141 -2.20 6.79 6.67
CA SER A 141 -0.86 7.37 6.82
C SER A 141 0.17 6.39 6.25
N TRP A 142 1.41 6.49 6.68
CA TRP A 142 2.52 5.62 6.27
C TRP A 142 3.48 5.40 7.43
N SER A 143 4.29 4.36 7.36
CA SER A 143 5.37 4.06 8.30
C SER A 143 6.76 4.25 7.69
N VAL A 144 6.86 4.23 6.35
CA VAL A 144 8.11 4.43 5.62
C VAL A 144 7.92 5.53 4.58
N ASP A 145 8.72 6.60 4.67
CA ASP A 145 8.76 7.74 3.74
C ASP A 145 10.17 7.93 3.19
N PRO A 146 10.46 7.49 1.98
CA PRO A 146 11.75 7.69 1.34
C PRO A 146 11.95 9.10 0.78
N ARG A 147 10.91 9.95 0.78
CA ARG A 147 10.92 11.31 0.23
C ARG A 147 11.30 11.34 -1.25
N ASP A 148 10.74 10.43 -2.04
CA ASP A 148 11.00 10.27 -3.47
C ASP A 148 10.68 11.53 -4.30
N TRP A 149 9.75 12.35 -3.80
CA TRP A 149 9.41 13.66 -4.35
C TRP A 149 10.52 14.72 -4.19
N ALA A 150 11.47 14.52 -3.26
CA ALA A 150 12.51 15.50 -2.94
C ALA A 150 13.85 15.23 -3.64
N THR A 151 13.99 14.12 -4.36
CA THR A 151 15.25 13.74 -5.02
C THR A 151 14.99 12.94 -6.29
N THR A 152 15.94 12.97 -7.23
CA THR A 152 15.95 12.11 -8.42
C THR A 152 16.95 10.94 -8.28
N ASP A 153 17.61 10.80 -7.14
CA ASP A 153 18.55 9.71 -6.85
C ASP A 153 17.76 8.44 -6.44
N THR A 154 17.50 7.57 -7.40
CA THR A 154 16.76 6.31 -7.22
C THR A 154 17.42 5.39 -6.20
N ILE A 155 18.77 5.38 -6.15
CA ILE A 155 19.53 4.56 -5.19
C ILE A 155 19.33 5.07 -3.76
N ALA A 156 19.28 6.39 -3.56
CA ALA A 156 19.04 6.98 -2.25
C ALA A 156 17.61 6.69 -1.77
N ILE A 157 16.62 6.75 -2.68
CA ILE A 157 15.21 6.39 -2.39
C ILE A 157 15.12 4.93 -1.95
N GLU A 158 15.62 4.01 -2.78
CA GLU A 158 15.63 2.57 -2.48
C GLU A 158 16.34 2.28 -1.14
N ARG A 159 17.55 2.82 -0.94
CA ARG A 159 18.32 2.63 0.29
C ARG A 159 17.56 3.08 1.53
N THR A 160 16.78 4.16 1.44
CA THR A 160 15.98 4.67 2.57
C THR A 160 14.91 3.66 2.94
N VAL A 161 14.20 3.10 1.97
CA VAL A 161 13.21 2.03 2.21
C VAL A 161 13.88 0.81 2.81
N MET A 162 14.92 0.28 2.16
CA MET A 162 15.60 -0.96 2.57
C MET A 162 16.17 -0.92 3.99
N ARG A 163 16.53 0.27 4.51
CA ARG A 163 17.04 0.44 5.88
C ARG A 163 15.97 0.43 6.96
N SER A 164 14.73 0.78 6.62
CA SER A 164 13.67 1.02 7.61
C SER A 164 12.52 0.03 7.51
N ILE A 165 12.37 -0.65 6.38
CA ILE A 165 11.23 -1.51 6.10
C ILE A 165 11.12 -2.69 7.08
N ARG A 166 9.91 -2.96 7.51
CA ARG A 166 9.54 -4.09 8.36
C ARG A 166 8.28 -4.75 7.83
N ASP A 167 8.02 -5.95 8.29
CA ASP A 167 6.80 -6.68 7.97
C ASP A 167 5.56 -5.92 8.48
N GLY A 168 4.61 -5.69 7.56
CA GLY A 168 3.39 -4.95 7.82
C GLY A 168 3.48 -3.43 7.58
N ASP A 169 4.60 -2.94 7.05
CA ASP A 169 4.76 -1.51 6.75
C ASP A 169 3.97 -1.06 5.52
N ILE A 170 3.62 0.23 5.53
CA ILE A 170 3.03 0.98 4.43
C ILE A 170 4.05 2.01 3.96
N VAL A 171 4.45 1.91 2.69
CA VAL A 171 5.45 2.79 2.07
C VAL A 171 4.74 3.90 1.29
N LEU A 172 5.09 5.15 1.56
CA LEU A 172 4.68 6.31 0.78
C LEU A 172 5.61 6.49 -0.42
N LEU A 173 5.04 6.55 -1.61
CA LEU A 173 5.69 6.86 -2.87
C LEU A 173 4.78 7.76 -3.72
N HIS A 174 5.30 8.23 -4.86
CA HIS A 174 4.55 9.02 -5.83
C HIS A 174 4.81 8.49 -7.24
N ASP A 175 3.82 8.63 -8.14
CA ASP A 175 3.96 8.25 -9.54
C ASP A 175 4.12 9.46 -10.48
N MET A 176 4.71 10.55 -9.94
CA MET A 176 4.79 11.85 -10.60
C MET A 176 6.09 12.09 -11.38
N SER A 177 7.10 11.23 -11.21
CA SER A 177 8.40 11.36 -11.87
C SER A 177 8.95 10.02 -12.34
N ALA A 178 9.84 10.05 -13.33
CA ALA A 178 10.52 8.85 -13.81
C ALA A 178 11.42 8.22 -12.74
N SER A 179 12.05 9.05 -11.89
CA SER A 179 12.89 8.58 -10.79
C SER A 179 12.11 7.87 -9.70
N SER A 180 10.94 8.41 -9.31
CA SER A 180 10.06 7.74 -8.34
C SER A 180 9.57 6.39 -8.86
N VAL A 181 9.14 6.33 -10.13
CA VAL A 181 8.71 5.07 -10.76
C VAL A 181 9.85 4.06 -10.80
N GLN A 182 11.05 4.46 -11.27
CA GLN A 182 12.19 3.56 -11.30
C GLN A 182 12.56 3.05 -9.91
N ALA A 183 12.64 3.95 -8.93
CA ALA A 183 12.92 3.56 -7.54
C ALA A 183 11.87 2.60 -6.98
N ALA A 184 10.59 2.80 -7.27
CA ALA A 184 9.52 1.89 -6.84
C ALA A 184 9.72 0.47 -7.40
N LEU A 185 10.09 0.34 -8.67
CA LEU A 185 10.35 -0.95 -9.31
C LEU A 185 11.62 -1.62 -8.75
N ASP A 186 12.68 -0.84 -8.50
CA ASP A 186 13.91 -1.34 -7.87
C ASP A 186 13.66 -1.81 -6.44
N ILE A 187 12.86 -1.07 -5.66
CA ILE A 187 12.40 -1.44 -4.30
C ILE A 187 11.66 -2.79 -4.33
N ILE A 188 10.75 -2.98 -5.30
CA ILE A 188 10.03 -4.24 -5.44
C ILE A 188 11.01 -5.39 -5.67
N ASP A 189 11.95 -5.24 -6.60
CA ASP A 189 12.89 -6.30 -6.95
C ASP A 189 13.83 -6.63 -5.77
N SER A 190 14.21 -5.63 -4.98
CA SER A 190 15.07 -5.80 -3.79
C SER A 190 14.31 -6.45 -2.63
N LEU A 191 13.09 -6.00 -2.31
CA LEU A 191 12.28 -6.55 -1.24
C LEU A 191 11.84 -8.01 -1.51
N ARG A 192 11.60 -8.37 -2.77
CA ARG A 192 11.36 -9.77 -3.15
C ARG A 192 12.52 -10.68 -2.79
N LYS A 193 13.74 -10.25 -3.02
CA LYS A 193 14.95 -11.02 -2.65
C LYS A 193 15.04 -11.22 -1.14
N GLU A 194 14.48 -10.30 -0.35
CA GLU A 194 14.38 -10.40 1.11
C GLU A 194 13.14 -11.15 1.60
N GLY A 195 12.33 -11.71 0.70
CA GLY A 195 11.17 -12.54 1.01
C GLY A 195 9.89 -11.77 1.32
N PHE A 196 9.81 -10.49 0.94
CA PHE A 196 8.56 -9.73 1.07
C PHE A 196 7.56 -10.07 -0.04
N ARG A 197 6.29 -10.09 0.32
CA ARG A 197 5.14 -10.12 -0.58
C ARG A 197 4.44 -8.77 -0.60
N PHE A 198 3.98 -8.38 -1.78
CA PHE A 198 3.30 -7.11 -2.01
C PHE A 198 1.80 -7.32 -2.06
N VAL A 199 1.08 -6.52 -1.30
CA VAL A 199 -0.38 -6.56 -1.20
C VAL A 199 -0.94 -5.14 -1.13
N THR A 200 -2.24 -4.97 -1.39
CA THR A 200 -2.91 -3.69 -1.13
C THR A 200 -3.03 -3.44 0.37
N VAL A 201 -3.32 -2.20 0.76
CA VAL A 201 -3.49 -1.85 2.20
C VAL A 201 -4.64 -2.62 2.82
N SER A 202 -5.77 -2.77 2.12
CA SER A 202 -6.91 -3.56 2.60
C SER A 202 -6.58 -5.04 2.75
N GLU A 203 -5.82 -5.61 1.81
CA GLU A 203 -5.35 -7.00 1.90
C GLU A 203 -4.39 -7.17 3.08
N LEU A 204 -3.46 -6.21 3.29
CA LEU A 204 -2.54 -6.25 4.43
C LEU A 204 -3.31 -6.25 5.76
N ALA A 205 -4.29 -5.35 5.92
CA ALA A 205 -5.15 -5.32 7.10
C ALA A 205 -5.90 -6.65 7.32
N LYS A 206 -6.43 -7.23 6.23
CA LYS A 206 -7.13 -8.52 6.25
C LYS A 206 -6.21 -9.67 6.68
N ILE A 207 -4.99 -9.75 6.13
CA ILE A 207 -3.97 -10.75 6.51
C ILE A 207 -3.64 -10.65 8.00
N ARG A 208 -3.61 -9.42 8.55
CA ARG A 208 -3.34 -9.18 9.98
C ARG A 208 -4.58 -9.25 10.87
N GLY A 209 -5.74 -9.63 10.35
CA GLY A 209 -6.99 -9.74 11.10
C GLY A 209 -7.49 -8.39 11.66
N VAL A 210 -7.04 -7.27 11.08
CA VAL A 210 -7.42 -5.92 11.52
C VAL A 210 -8.66 -5.46 10.78
N LYS A 211 -9.72 -5.13 11.51
CA LYS A 211 -10.90 -4.48 10.94
C LYS A 211 -10.63 -2.99 10.79
N ILE A 212 -10.69 -2.51 9.54
CA ILE A 212 -10.58 -1.08 9.24
C ILE A 212 -11.85 -0.36 9.70
N LEU A 213 -11.69 0.69 10.50
CA LEU A 213 -12.78 1.47 11.07
C LEU A 213 -12.80 2.89 10.48
N PRO A 214 -13.97 3.40 10.05
CA PRO A 214 -14.10 4.75 9.53
C PRO A 214 -13.66 5.83 10.52
N GLY A 215 -12.87 6.80 10.04
CA GLY A 215 -12.34 7.90 10.85
C GLY A 215 -11.08 7.59 11.65
N GLU A 216 -10.72 6.30 11.78
CA GLU A 216 -9.46 5.89 12.42
C GLU A 216 -8.27 6.03 11.48
N THR A 217 -7.06 6.19 12.06
CA THR A 217 -5.83 6.37 11.29
C THR A 217 -4.96 5.13 11.34
N TYR A 218 -4.53 4.67 10.18
CA TYR A 218 -3.64 3.52 10.03
C TYR A 218 -2.33 3.94 9.35
N LYS A 219 -1.20 3.49 9.88
CA LYS A 219 0.13 3.76 9.33
C LYS A 219 0.93 2.49 8.99
N ASN A 220 0.56 1.36 9.57
CA ASN A 220 1.10 0.03 9.34
C ASN A 220 0.18 -1.02 9.95
N PHE A 221 0.43 -2.29 9.62
CA PHE A 221 -0.26 -3.45 10.17
C PHE A 221 0.78 -4.51 10.54
N PRO A 222 1.53 -4.33 11.64
CA PRO A 222 2.57 -5.29 12.05
C PRO A 222 1.96 -6.62 12.48
N PRO A 223 2.72 -7.72 12.44
CA PRO A 223 2.31 -8.99 13.01
C PRO A 223 2.07 -8.87 14.53
N GLU A 224 1.35 -9.84 15.12
CA GLU A 224 0.90 -9.73 16.52
C GLU A 224 2.05 -9.69 17.52
N ASP A 225 3.12 -10.40 17.26
CA ASP A 225 4.33 -10.45 18.10
C ASP A 225 5.20 -9.19 18.05
N MET A 226 4.88 -8.25 17.18
CA MET A 226 5.56 -6.95 17.04
C MET A 226 4.68 -5.74 17.44
N LYS A 227 3.50 -5.99 18.03
CA LYS A 227 2.59 -4.91 18.50
C LYS A 227 2.94 -4.34 19.87
#